data_6f64df590cb07ac110942fe143700450
#
_entry.id   6f64df590cb07ac110942fe143700450
#
_cell.length_a   1.000
_cell.length_b   1.000
_cell.length_c   1.000
_cell.angle_alpha   90.00
_cell.angle_beta   90.00
_cell.angle_gamma   90.00
#
_symmetry.space_group_name_H-M   'P 1'
#
loop_
_entity.id
_entity.type
_entity.pdbx_description
1 polymer ?
#
loop_
_entity_poly.entity_id
_entity_poly.type
_entity_poly.pdbx_seq_one_letter_code
_entity_poly.pdbx_strand_id
1 'polypeptide(L)'
;MFKEENKNLYLKNPISSDQNYLRSSLFSNLFSHLRNNINRNFYNQKIFECGPVFSSNKPGDQSLILAGIQSGKLNEKSWIDKDKEVSFYDIKNYVFKALIENGFLEKDLLINQTEDTFYHPSKSCKLNYNSNNFQI
;
A
#
# COMPACT_ATOMS: atom_id res chain seq x y z
N MET A 1 9.04 9.31 -5.82
CA MET A 1 9.89 9.46 -4.65
C MET A 1 9.06 10.00 -3.53
N PHE A 2 8.97 9.24 -2.49
CA PHE A 2 8.07 9.40 -1.36
C PHE A 2 8.51 10.64 -0.59
N LYS A 3 7.56 11.49 -0.24
CA LYS A 3 7.67 12.78 0.48
C LYS A 3 9.04 13.09 1.05
N GLU A 4 9.52 14.30 0.88
CA GLU A 4 10.76 14.82 1.47
C GLU A 4 10.96 14.26 2.87
N GLU A 5 12.16 13.76 3.14
CA GLU A 5 12.56 13.29 4.46
C GLU A 5 12.28 14.39 5.47
N ASN A 6 11.25 14.19 6.26
CA ASN A 6 10.92 15.13 7.31
C ASN A 6 12.00 14.97 8.39
N LYS A 7 12.98 15.88 8.40
CA LYS A 7 14.13 15.87 9.32
C LYS A 7 13.75 15.73 10.80
N ASN A 8 12.50 15.99 11.13
CA ASN A 8 11.97 15.86 12.48
C ASN A 8 11.62 14.42 12.90
N LEU A 9 11.70 13.45 11.99
CA LEU A 9 11.35 12.06 12.25
C LEU A 9 12.56 11.17 12.61
N TYR A 10 13.73 11.75 12.83
CA TYR A 10 14.91 11.00 13.23
C TYR A 10 14.88 10.61 14.71
N LEU A 11 15.27 9.36 14.97
CA LEU A 11 15.44 8.84 16.31
C LEU A 11 16.72 9.38 16.91
N LYS A 12 16.68 9.81 18.17
CA LYS A 12 17.86 10.32 18.89
C LYS A 12 18.89 9.21 19.16
N ASN A 13 18.42 7.99 19.45
CA ASN A 13 19.26 6.84 19.79
C ASN A 13 18.84 5.63 18.94
N PRO A 14 19.18 5.60 17.63
CA PRO A 14 18.84 4.47 16.77
C PRO A 14 19.68 3.23 17.14
N ILE A 15 19.10 2.05 16.99
CA ILE A 15 19.79 0.76 17.19
C ILE A 15 20.81 0.53 16.06
N SER A 16 20.51 1.01 14.84
CA SER A 16 21.41 0.96 13.70
C SER A 16 21.28 2.22 12.86
N SER A 17 22.30 2.53 12.06
CA SER A 17 22.30 3.67 11.13
C SER A 17 21.19 3.59 10.11
N ASP A 18 20.80 2.37 9.73
CA ASP A 18 19.77 2.13 8.70
C ASP A 18 18.35 2.21 9.25
N GLN A 19 18.18 2.24 10.57
CA GLN A 19 16.90 2.31 11.27
C GLN A 19 16.79 3.53 12.18
N ASN A 20 17.26 4.66 11.70
CA ASN A 20 17.32 5.91 12.47
C ASN A 20 16.11 6.83 12.22
N TYR A 21 15.10 6.39 11.46
CA TYR A 21 14.03 7.22 10.96
C TYR A 21 12.66 6.59 11.17
N LEU A 22 11.70 7.39 11.67
CA LEU A 22 10.29 7.00 11.75
C LEU A 22 9.67 7.09 10.35
N ARG A 23 9.08 6.00 9.89
CA ARG A 23 8.54 5.88 8.54
C ARG A 23 7.32 6.78 8.31
N SER A 24 7.33 7.54 7.23
CA SER A 24 6.18 8.32 6.76
C SER A 24 5.30 7.55 5.78
N SER A 25 5.75 6.39 5.33
CA SER A 25 5.04 5.53 4.38
C SER A 25 5.43 4.07 4.57
N LEU A 26 4.51 3.14 4.27
CA LEU A 26 4.78 1.71 4.23
C LEU A 26 5.41 1.27 2.91
N PHE A 27 5.29 2.06 1.85
CA PHE A 27 5.74 1.67 0.51
C PHE A 27 7.24 1.43 0.42
N SER A 28 8.08 2.23 1.10
CA SER A 28 9.53 2.06 1.07
C SER A 28 9.95 0.67 1.56
N ASN A 29 9.34 0.19 2.64
CA ASN A 29 9.61 -1.13 3.20
C ASN A 29 9.10 -2.23 2.26
N LEU A 30 7.86 -2.12 1.77
CA LEU A 30 7.28 -3.07 0.85
C LEU A 30 8.11 -3.21 -0.43
N PHE A 31 8.58 -2.10 -1.01
CA PHE A 31 9.46 -2.13 -2.18
C PHE A 31 10.82 -2.76 -1.88
N SER A 32 11.39 -2.51 -0.72
CA SER A 32 12.66 -3.13 -0.30
C SER A 32 12.50 -4.65 -0.17
N HIS A 33 11.41 -5.11 0.45
CA HIS A 33 11.10 -6.54 0.55
C HIS A 33 10.86 -7.17 -0.82
N LEU A 34 10.07 -6.52 -1.66
CA LEU A 34 9.82 -6.97 -3.03
C LEU A 34 11.14 -7.13 -3.81
N ARG A 35 12.00 -6.10 -3.78
CA ARG A 35 13.31 -6.11 -4.44
C ARG A 35 14.19 -7.26 -3.93
N ASN A 36 14.27 -7.44 -2.62
CA ASN A 36 15.09 -8.50 -2.02
C ASN A 36 14.63 -9.89 -2.44
N ASN A 37 13.32 -10.08 -2.54
CA ASN A 37 12.74 -11.35 -2.97
C ASN A 37 12.95 -11.58 -4.47
N ILE A 38 12.79 -10.55 -5.32
CA ILE A 38 13.09 -10.64 -6.76
C ILE A 38 14.57 -11.02 -6.97
N ASN A 39 15.50 -10.46 -6.21
CA ASN A 39 16.91 -10.81 -6.27
C ASN A 39 17.19 -12.28 -5.87
N ARG A 40 16.25 -12.91 -5.18
CA ARG A 40 16.27 -14.33 -4.83
C ARG A 40 15.43 -15.20 -5.79
N ASN A 41 15.05 -14.65 -6.94
CA ASN A 41 14.20 -15.29 -7.97
C ASN A 41 12.75 -15.57 -7.55
N PHE A 42 12.25 -14.92 -6.50
CA PHE A 42 10.83 -14.94 -6.16
C PHE A 42 10.11 -13.78 -6.85
N TYR A 43 9.56 -14.03 -8.03
CA TYR A 43 8.92 -12.99 -8.86
C TYR A 43 7.43 -12.81 -8.55
N ASN A 44 6.72 -13.91 -8.23
CA ASN A 44 5.29 -13.88 -7.96
C ASN A 44 5.06 -13.62 -6.47
N GLN A 45 4.67 -12.40 -6.14
CA GLN A 45 4.55 -11.98 -4.75
C GLN A 45 3.27 -11.23 -4.49
N LYS A 46 2.69 -11.48 -3.33
CA LYS A 46 1.56 -10.75 -2.75
C LYS A 46 1.96 -10.43 -1.31
N ILE A 47 2.35 -9.21 -1.06
CA ILE A 47 2.85 -8.77 0.25
C ILE A 47 1.95 -7.65 0.75
N PHE A 48 1.59 -7.68 2.02
CA PHE A 48 0.90 -6.57 2.66
C PHE A 48 1.50 -6.31 4.04
N GLU A 49 1.33 -5.10 4.52
CA GLU A 49 1.74 -4.66 5.84
C GLU A 49 0.67 -3.74 6.41
N CYS A 50 0.31 -3.97 7.68
CA CYS A 50 -0.51 -3.06 8.46
C CYS A 50 0.35 -2.49 9.59
N GLY A 51 0.46 -1.16 9.66
CA GLY A 51 1.30 -0.56 10.67
C GLY A 51 1.20 0.96 10.73
N PRO A 52 1.77 1.55 11.78
CA PRO A 52 1.77 2.99 11.94
C PRO A 52 2.71 3.68 10.96
N VAL A 53 2.27 4.83 10.46
CA VAL A 53 3.09 5.82 9.78
C VAL A 53 3.02 7.13 10.55
N PHE A 54 4.07 7.94 10.46
CA PHE A 54 4.24 9.14 11.26
C PHE A 54 4.24 10.37 10.35
N SER A 55 3.40 11.35 10.68
CA SER A 55 3.32 12.62 9.95
C SER A 55 4.24 13.67 10.53
N SER A 56 4.49 13.63 11.84
CA SER A 56 5.37 14.53 12.55
C SER A 56 6.00 13.84 13.77
N ASN A 57 6.85 14.57 14.50
CA ASN A 57 7.48 14.11 15.74
C ASN A 57 6.62 14.33 16.99
N LYS A 58 5.40 14.83 16.83
CA LYS A 58 4.49 15.04 17.95
C LYS A 58 3.84 13.72 18.37
N PRO A 59 3.75 13.43 19.66
CA PRO A 59 3.00 12.29 20.16
C PRO A 59 1.54 12.35 19.67
N GLY A 60 1.06 11.23 19.10
CA GLY A 60 -0.31 11.14 18.55
C GLY A 60 -0.42 11.43 17.05
N ASP A 61 0.57 12.03 16.40
CA ASP A 61 0.59 12.29 14.95
C ASP A 61 1.00 11.03 14.17
N GLN A 62 0.29 9.94 14.45
CA GLN A 62 0.47 8.67 13.74
C GLN A 62 -0.88 8.18 13.21
N SER A 63 -0.81 7.52 12.08
CA SER A 63 -1.97 6.87 11.47
C SER A 63 -1.68 5.41 11.22
N LEU A 64 -2.64 4.53 11.52
CA LEU A 64 -2.54 3.12 11.14
C LEU A 64 -2.93 2.98 9.68
N ILE A 65 -2.04 2.44 8.88
CA ILE A 65 -2.25 2.26 7.43
C ILE A 65 -2.08 0.79 7.07
N LEU A 66 -2.93 0.31 6.18
CA LEU A 66 -2.77 -0.94 5.47
C LEU A 66 -2.26 -0.63 4.06
N ALA A 67 -1.16 -1.25 3.67
CA ALA A 67 -0.64 -1.16 2.31
C ALA A 67 -0.29 -2.54 1.77
N GLY A 68 -0.36 -2.70 0.45
CA GLY A 68 0.00 -3.95 -0.21
C GLY A 68 0.67 -3.71 -1.55
N ILE A 69 1.46 -4.70 -1.97
CA ILE A 69 2.12 -4.73 -3.27
C ILE A 69 2.01 -6.14 -3.84
N GLN A 70 1.73 -6.20 -5.14
CA GLN A 70 1.71 -7.45 -5.87
C GLN A 70 2.60 -7.34 -7.11
N SER A 71 3.33 -8.41 -7.40
CA SER A 71 4.24 -8.51 -8.54
C SER A 71 4.12 -9.88 -9.21
N GLY A 72 4.44 -9.91 -10.51
CA GLY A 72 4.50 -11.12 -11.30
C GLY A 72 3.14 -11.61 -11.77
N LYS A 73 2.92 -12.91 -11.73
CA LYS A 73 1.71 -13.54 -12.22
C LYS A 73 0.58 -13.50 -11.19
N LEU A 74 -0.65 -13.43 -11.68
CA LEU A 74 -1.84 -13.43 -10.84
C LEU A 74 -1.99 -14.73 -10.06
N ASN A 75 -1.77 -15.86 -10.74
CA ASN A 75 -1.82 -17.21 -10.21
C ASN A 75 -0.50 -17.94 -10.47
N GLU A 76 -0.23 -18.96 -9.70
CA GLU A 76 0.86 -19.90 -10.02
C GLU A 76 0.54 -20.66 -11.30
N LYS A 77 1.59 -21.11 -11.99
CA LYS A 77 1.45 -21.83 -13.24
C LYS A 77 0.63 -23.10 -13.02
N SER A 78 -0.51 -23.20 -13.70
CA SER A 78 -1.41 -24.35 -13.70
C SER A 78 -1.66 -24.82 -15.13
N TRP A 79 -2.01 -26.08 -15.30
CA TRP A 79 -2.39 -26.63 -16.61
C TRP A 79 -3.77 -26.12 -17.09
N ILE A 80 -4.58 -25.58 -16.17
CA ILE A 80 -5.92 -25.05 -16.47
C ILE A 80 -5.87 -23.55 -16.74
N ASP A 81 -5.07 -22.80 -15.94
CA ASP A 81 -5.04 -21.34 -15.99
C ASP A 81 -4.00 -20.84 -16.98
N LYS A 82 -4.41 -19.92 -17.84
CA LYS A 82 -3.45 -19.20 -18.68
C LYS A 82 -2.57 -18.29 -17.80
N ASP A 83 -1.30 -18.23 -18.15
CA ASP A 83 -0.36 -17.27 -17.56
C ASP A 83 -0.90 -15.85 -17.74
N LYS A 84 -1.33 -15.24 -16.63
CA LYS A 84 -1.82 -13.85 -16.59
C LYS A 84 -0.97 -13.05 -15.62
N GLU A 85 -0.40 -11.96 -16.10
CA GLU A 85 0.26 -11.00 -15.24
C GLU A 85 -0.76 -10.20 -14.42
N VAL A 86 -0.33 -9.78 -13.22
CA VAL A 86 -1.16 -8.92 -12.37
C VAL A 86 -1.42 -7.59 -13.06
N SER A 87 -2.65 -7.14 -13.00
CA SER A 87 -3.10 -5.87 -13.57
C SER A 87 -3.66 -4.94 -12.50
N PHE A 88 -3.82 -3.67 -12.86
CA PHE A 88 -4.52 -2.69 -12.03
C PHE A 88 -5.90 -3.16 -11.58
N TYR A 89 -6.65 -3.80 -12.46
CA TYR A 89 -8.01 -4.28 -12.15
C TYR A 89 -8.01 -5.41 -11.12
N ASP A 90 -6.98 -6.24 -11.11
CA ASP A 90 -6.84 -7.33 -10.14
C ASP A 90 -6.61 -6.74 -8.73
N ILE A 91 -5.72 -5.75 -8.62
CA ILE A 91 -5.49 -5.02 -7.35
C ILE A 91 -6.76 -4.29 -6.89
N LYS A 92 -7.44 -3.59 -7.79
CA LYS A 92 -8.72 -2.94 -7.50
C LYS A 92 -9.71 -3.94 -6.91
N ASN A 93 -9.87 -5.11 -7.52
CA ASN A 93 -10.78 -6.14 -7.05
C ASN A 93 -10.43 -6.66 -5.64
N TYR A 94 -9.13 -6.81 -5.31
CA TYR A 94 -8.72 -7.19 -3.96
C TYR A 94 -9.11 -6.14 -2.93
N VAL A 95 -8.88 -4.86 -3.24
CA VAL A 95 -9.25 -3.76 -2.34
C VAL A 95 -10.77 -3.72 -2.13
N PHE A 96 -11.55 -3.84 -3.21
CA PHE A 96 -13.02 -3.88 -3.12
C PHE A 96 -13.51 -5.05 -2.27
N LYS A 97 -13.02 -6.25 -2.52
CA LYS A 97 -13.39 -7.43 -1.72
C LYS A 97 -13.06 -7.23 -0.25
N ALA A 98 -11.84 -6.74 0.04
CA ALA A 98 -11.44 -6.49 1.43
C ALA A 98 -12.36 -5.48 2.12
N LEU A 99 -12.76 -4.39 1.44
CA LEU A 99 -13.69 -3.41 1.99
C LEU A 99 -15.08 -4.00 2.23
N ILE A 100 -15.64 -4.70 1.25
CA ILE A 100 -16.98 -5.32 1.35
C ILE A 100 -17.02 -6.36 2.48
N GLU A 101 -16.00 -7.20 2.60
CA GLU A 101 -15.91 -8.19 3.67
C GLU A 101 -15.78 -7.57 5.06
N ASN A 102 -15.26 -6.33 5.15
CA ASN A 102 -15.24 -5.55 6.39
C ASN A 102 -16.49 -4.68 6.59
N GLY A 103 -17.57 -4.91 5.83
CA GLY A 103 -18.86 -4.29 6.04
C GLY A 103 -19.09 -2.97 5.31
N PHE A 104 -18.16 -2.55 4.45
CA PHE A 104 -18.38 -1.40 3.58
C PHE A 104 -19.36 -1.74 2.45
N LEU A 105 -20.35 -0.91 2.21
CA LEU A 105 -21.31 -1.12 1.14
C LEU A 105 -20.72 -0.64 -0.19
N GLU A 106 -20.76 -1.47 -1.21
CA GLU A 106 -20.21 -1.14 -2.54
C GLU A 106 -20.84 0.15 -3.13
N LYS A 107 -22.12 0.38 -2.90
CA LYS A 107 -22.85 1.58 -3.36
C LYS A 107 -22.31 2.89 -2.78
N ASP A 108 -21.63 2.84 -1.64
CA ASP A 108 -21.10 4.00 -0.94
C ASP A 108 -19.59 4.23 -1.27
N LEU A 109 -19.00 3.37 -2.09
CA LEU A 109 -17.63 3.50 -2.56
C LEU A 109 -17.57 4.34 -3.83
N LEU A 110 -17.01 5.53 -3.72
CA LEU A 110 -16.82 6.46 -4.83
C LEU A 110 -15.41 6.29 -5.41
N ILE A 111 -15.34 6.07 -6.73
CA ILE A 111 -14.10 5.96 -7.48
C ILE A 111 -13.80 7.30 -8.13
N ASN A 112 -12.71 7.92 -7.76
CA ASN A 112 -12.21 9.15 -8.36
C ASN A 112 -10.87 8.91 -9.04
N GLN A 113 -10.60 9.66 -10.10
CA GLN A 113 -9.28 9.68 -10.70
C GLN A 113 -8.29 10.33 -9.73
N THR A 114 -7.06 9.81 -9.68
CA THR A 114 -6.01 10.38 -8.84
C THR A 114 -5.35 11.52 -9.60
N GLU A 115 -5.31 12.69 -8.98
CA GLU A 115 -4.62 13.88 -9.51
C GLU A 115 -3.14 13.92 -9.09
N ASP A 116 -2.70 12.95 -8.31
CA ASP A 116 -1.36 12.90 -7.75
C ASP A 116 -0.34 12.49 -8.83
N THR A 117 0.66 13.32 -9.05
CA THR A 117 1.70 13.13 -10.09
C THR A 117 2.59 11.91 -9.86
N PHE A 118 2.57 11.31 -8.68
CA PHE A 118 3.34 10.09 -8.37
C PHE A 118 2.76 8.83 -8.96
N TYR A 119 1.47 8.84 -9.29
CA TYR A 119 0.77 7.68 -9.82
C TYR A 119 0.62 7.74 -11.33
N HIS A 120 0.49 6.58 -11.94
CA HIS A 120 0.27 6.50 -13.39
C HIS A 120 -1.10 7.08 -13.75
N PRO A 121 -1.20 8.08 -14.64
CA PRO A 121 -2.44 8.83 -14.88
C PRO A 121 -3.63 7.96 -15.31
N SER A 122 -3.38 6.84 -16.01
CA SER A 122 -4.45 5.96 -16.51
C SER A 122 -4.60 4.67 -15.71
N LYS A 123 -3.72 4.40 -14.73
CA LYS A 123 -3.71 3.15 -13.96
C LYS A 123 -3.68 3.42 -12.46
N SER A 124 -4.37 4.46 -12.04
CA SER A 124 -4.54 4.82 -10.63
C SER A 124 -5.96 5.29 -10.36
N CYS A 125 -6.43 5.05 -9.17
CA CYS A 125 -7.69 5.58 -8.69
C CYS A 125 -7.63 5.81 -7.18
N LYS A 126 -8.46 6.74 -6.73
CA LYS A 126 -8.73 6.99 -5.33
C LYS A 126 -10.12 6.48 -5.00
N LEU A 127 -10.21 5.66 -3.97
CA LEU A 127 -11.49 5.21 -3.42
C LEU A 127 -11.82 6.07 -2.21
N ASN A 128 -12.99 6.67 -2.23
CA ASN A 128 -13.55 7.39 -1.10
C ASN A 128 -14.81 6.66 -0.64
N TYR A 129 -14.99 6.57 0.66
CA TYR A 129 -16.23 6.07 1.25
C TYR A 129 -17.10 7.25 1.65
N ASN A 130 -18.35 7.25 1.22
CA ASN A 130 -19.29 8.31 1.58
C ASN A 130 -19.80 8.08 3.01
N SER A 131 -19.11 8.67 3.99
CA SER A 131 -19.31 8.47 5.41
C SER A 131 -20.48 9.26 6.01
N ASN A 132 -21.55 9.55 5.25
CA ASN A 132 -22.72 10.22 5.81
C ASN A 132 -23.41 9.46 6.96
N ASN A 133 -22.88 8.29 7.32
CA ASN A 133 -23.42 7.42 8.38
C ASN A 133 -22.41 6.90 9.40
N PHE A 134 -21.18 7.40 9.46
CA PHE A 134 -20.23 7.04 10.50
C PHE A 134 -19.80 8.27 11.30
N GLN A 135 -20.56 8.56 12.35
CA GLN A 135 -20.04 9.19 13.55
C GLN A 135 -19.57 8.05 14.47
N ILE A 136 -18.26 7.94 14.64
CA ILE A 136 -17.64 7.30 15.78
C ILE A 136 -16.93 8.38 16.56
#